data_07d6c62256e3103d158b1a9132c8b815
#
_entry.id   07d6c62256e3103d158b1a9132c8b815
#
_cell.length_a   1.000
_cell.length_b   1.000
_cell.length_c   1.000
_cell.angle_alpha   90.00
_cell.angle_beta   90.00
_cell.angle_gamma   90.00
#
_symmetry.space_group_name_H-M   'P 1'
#
loop_
_entity.id
_entity.type
_entity.pdbx_description
1 polymer ?
#
loop_
_entity_poly.entity_id
_entity_poly.type
_entity_poly.pdbx_seq_one_letter_code
_entity_poly.pdbx_strand_id
1 'polypeptide(L)'
;MTRPGDDVPPRSGDDVRVIGSGDDVPVNLPGAEVPLVDAHVHLFTSALPLAARAWTRPDVDLPVGKFLTTMDEHGVGRAVISAMSLLGDLNDYTIDALREHDRLRGTVIVEPGVDRYVLERMRSDGVRGIRFQWRRLAELPDLDDPAYRRLLFRVADLGWHVELNIEGERLPPVLDRLVRSGVQVVVDHFGDPDRRAGYAGKSGAALLRALGSGRVWVKLSAGYRFGVGTDTLARYAATLLAAAGPEHLFWGSDAPFVGARQPVTYRDAVESFARIVPDAALRGRISQAANTFYFD
;
A
#
# COMPACT_ATOMS: atom_id res chain seq x y z
N MET A 1 -3.67 -62.11 -18.26
CA MET A 1 -3.01 -61.93 -16.95
C MET A 1 -3.15 -60.48 -16.55
N THR A 2 -4.19 -60.18 -15.81
CA THR A 2 -4.60 -58.86 -15.30
C THR A 2 -4.04 -58.73 -13.90
N ARG A 3 -3.37 -57.61 -13.62
CA ARG A 3 -2.95 -57.21 -12.24
C ARG A 3 -4.04 -56.35 -11.64
N PRO A 4 -4.37 -56.50 -10.37
CA PRO A 4 -5.40 -55.77 -9.67
C PRO A 4 -4.92 -54.34 -9.28
N GLY A 5 -5.86 -53.38 -9.32
CA GLY A 5 -5.69 -52.02 -8.92
C GLY A 5 -5.72 -51.85 -7.41
N ASP A 6 -4.91 -50.94 -6.91
CA ASP A 6 -4.98 -50.43 -5.53
C ASP A 6 -5.93 -49.25 -5.47
N ASP A 7 -7.11 -49.49 -4.90
CA ASP A 7 -8.05 -48.48 -4.47
C ASP A 7 -7.53 -47.77 -3.20
N VAL A 8 -7.16 -46.52 -3.31
CA VAL A 8 -6.92 -45.63 -2.17
C VAL A 8 -8.15 -44.75 -1.99
N PRO A 9 -8.84 -44.84 -0.86
CA PRO A 9 -10.00 -43.97 -0.60
C PRO A 9 -9.59 -42.49 -0.39
N PRO A 10 -10.43 -41.55 -0.79
CA PRO A 10 -10.15 -40.13 -0.58
C PRO A 10 -10.18 -39.81 0.93
N ARG A 11 -9.15 -39.13 1.40
CA ARG A 11 -9.10 -38.57 2.76
C ARG A 11 -10.19 -37.49 2.88
N SER A 12 -11.01 -37.65 3.90
CA SER A 12 -12.05 -36.72 4.34
C SER A 12 -11.51 -35.27 4.45
N GLY A 13 -12.27 -34.37 3.85
CA GLY A 13 -12.01 -32.93 3.92
C GLY A 13 -12.06 -32.44 5.35
N ASP A 14 -11.08 -31.66 5.72
CA ASP A 14 -11.14 -30.77 6.87
C ASP A 14 -12.15 -29.65 6.54
N ASP A 15 -13.26 -29.70 7.26
CA ASP A 15 -14.28 -28.65 7.29
C ASP A 15 -13.65 -27.31 7.68
N VAL A 16 -13.40 -26.47 6.69
CA VAL A 16 -13.19 -25.04 6.92
C VAL A 16 -14.54 -24.49 7.38
N ARG A 17 -14.73 -24.38 8.69
CA ARG A 17 -15.85 -23.66 9.27
C ARG A 17 -15.84 -22.23 8.71
N VAL A 18 -16.78 -21.95 7.84
CA VAL A 18 -17.27 -20.61 7.54
C VAL A 18 -17.80 -20.06 8.86
N ILE A 19 -17.09 -19.12 9.44
CA ILE A 19 -17.55 -18.40 10.64
C ILE A 19 -18.75 -17.57 10.19
N GLY A 20 -19.92 -18.01 10.66
CA GLY A 20 -21.19 -17.37 10.38
C GLY A 20 -21.21 -15.91 10.82
N SER A 21 -22.06 -15.16 10.13
CA SER A 21 -22.56 -13.84 10.45
C SER A 21 -22.92 -13.74 11.94
N GLY A 22 -22.06 -13.12 12.71
CA GLY A 22 -22.29 -12.76 14.10
C GLY A 22 -22.13 -11.26 14.26
N ASP A 23 -23.21 -10.60 14.60
CA ASP A 23 -23.36 -9.28 15.17
C ASP A 23 -22.69 -8.09 14.44
N ASP A 24 -23.55 -7.25 13.88
CA ASP A 24 -23.27 -5.88 13.40
C ASP A 24 -22.63 -5.05 14.52
N VAL A 25 -21.33 -5.19 14.68
CA VAL A 25 -20.54 -4.19 15.41
C VAL A 25 -20.38 -3.01 14.46
N PRO A 26 -20.96 -1.85 14.76
CA PRO A 26 -20.71 -0.66 13.97
C PRO A 26 -19.20 -0.40 14.01
N VAL A 27 -18.55 -0.40 12.85
CA VAL A 27 -17.12 -0.05 12.68
C VAL A 27 -16.96 1.48 12.81
N ASN A 28 -17.75 2.08 13.67
CA ASN A 28 -17.46 3.39 14.20
C ASN A 28 -16.37 3.19 15.25
N LEU A 29 -15.13 3.54 14.92
CA LEU A 29 -14.04 3.61 15.88
C LEU A 29 -14.39 4.73 16.89
N PRO A 30 -15.04 4.42 18.05
CA PRO A 30 -15.46 5.47 18.97
C PRO A 30 -14.21 6.05 19.59
N GLY A 31 -14.04 7.37 19.50
CA GLY A 31 -13.09 8.15 20.29
C GLY A 31 -11.88 8.72 19.58
N ALA A 32 -11.74 8.62 18.26
CA ALA A 32 -10.68 9.34 17.55
C ALA A 32 -11.19 10.73 17.12
N GLU A 33 -10.64 11.78 17.67
CA GLU A 33 -10.84 13.16 17.19
C GLU A 33 -10.35 13.34 15.73
N VAL A 34 -9.58 12.40 15.21
CA VAL A 34 -9.03 12.38 13.86
C VAL A 34 -9.67 11.26 13.06
N PRO A 35 -10.27 11.56 11.90
CA PRO A 35 -10.87 10.54 11.03
C PRO A 35 -9.82 9.56 10.52
N LEU A 36 -10.24 8.30 10.30
CA LEU A 36 -9.37 7.28 9.70
C LEU A 36 -8.87 7.74 8.33
N VAL A 37 -7.59 7.54 8.05
CA VAL A 37 -6.97 7.81 6.76
C VAL A 37 -6.60 6.49 6.08
N ASP A 38 -7.17 6.25 4.88
CA ASP A 38 -6.74 5.16 4.00
C ASP A 38 -5.56 5.63 3.14
N ALA A 39 -4.35 5.29 3.52
CA ALA A 39 -3.14 5.75 2.85
C ALA A 39 -2.76 4.92 1.60
N HIS A 40 -3.63 4.00 1.14
CA HIS A 40 -3.35 3.19 -0.05
C HIS A 40 -4.63 2.64 -0.70
N VAL A 41 -5.07 3.30 -1.75
CA VAL A 41 -6.19 2.87 -2.59
C VAL A 41 -5.86 3.07 -4.06
N HIS A 42 -6.47 2.28 -4.95
CA HIS A 42 -6.37 2.46 -6.40
C HIS A 42 -7.73 2.81 -6.97
N LEU A 43 -7.87 4.00 -7.55
CA LEU A 43 -9.10 4.45 -8.18
C LEU A 43 -8.95 4.44 -9.69
N PHE A 44 -9.87 3.79 -10.37
CA PHE A 44 -9.90 3.69 -11.83
C PHE A 44 -11.28 3.21 -12.31
N THR A 45 -11.52 3.35 -13.60
CA THR A 45 -12.68 2.79 -14.29
C THR A 45 -12.23 1.79 -15.37
N SER A 46 -13.08 0.85 -15.72
CA SER A 46 -12.84 -0.12 -16.79
C SER A 46 -12.68 0.53 -18.18
N ALA A 47 -13.08 1.78 -18.33
CA ALA A 47 -12.93 2.57 -19.57
C ALA A 47 -11.51 3.10 -19.79
N LEU A 48 -10.67 3.15 -18.76
CA LEU A 48 -9.30 3.63 -18.90
C LEU A 48 -8.43 2.63 -19.67
N PRO A 49 -7.54 3.12 -20.56
CA PRO A 49 -6.61 2.26 -21.26
C PRO A 49 -5.58 1.68 -20.28
N LEU A 50 -5.23 0.42 -20.48
CA LEU A 50 -4.16 -0.21 -19.72
C LEU A 50 -2.81 0.05 -20.39
N ALA A 51 -1.77 0.20 -19.57
CA ALA A 51 -0.39 0.28 -20.05
C ALA A 51 -0.01 -1.01 -20.82
N ALA A 52 0.88 -0.86 -21.81
CA ALA A 52 1.33 -2.00 -22.62
C ALA A 52 1.95 -3.15 -21.80
N ARG A 53 2.49 -2.84 -20.61
CA ARG A 53 3.09 -3.81 -19.68
C ARG A 53 2.16 -4.17 -18.50
N ALA A 54 0.85 -3.89 -18.62
CA ALA A 54 -0.09 -4.29 -17.59
C ALA A 54 -0.03 -5.81 -17.37
N TRP A 55 0.20 -6.21 -16.13
CA TRP A 55 0.40 -7.62 -15.77
C TRP A 55 -0.92 -8.42 -15.66
N THR A 56 -2.05 -7.72 -15.62
CA THR A 56 -3.40 -8.29 -15.64
C THR A 56 -4.39 -7.25 -16.16
N ARG A 57 -5.54 -7.73 -16.60
CA ARG A 57 -6.73 -6.88 -16.81
C ARG A 57 -7.64 -7.09 -15.59
N PRO A 58 -7.90 -6.04 -14.78
CA PRO A 58 -8.80 -6.19 -13.65
C PRO A 58 -10.23 -6.45 -14.13
N ASP A 59 -10.93 -7.31 -13.42
CA ASP A 59 -12.36 -7.62 -13.57
C ASP A 59 -13.25 -6.75 -12.70
N VAL A 60 -12.64 -5.86 -11.93
CA VAL A 60 -13.27 -4.90 -11.02
C VAL A 60 -12.79 -3.49 -11.34
N ASP A 61 -13.60 -2.50 -10.99
CA ASP A 61 -13.22 -1.09 -10.99
C ASP A 61 -13.66 -0.40 -9.68
N LEU A 62 -13.08 0.74 -9.42
CA LEU A 62 -13.43 1.57 -8.28
C LEU A 62 -13.42 3.04 -8.69
N PRO A 63 -14.54 3.54 -9.26
CA PRO A 63 -14.68 4.96 -9.57
C PRO A 63 -14.66 5.82 -8.30
N VAL A 64 -14.21 7.07 -8.43
CA VAL A 64 -14.08 8.02 -7.31
C VAL A 64 -15.39 8.14 -6.51
N GLY A 65 -16.52 8.38 -7.16
CA GLY A 65 -17.81 8.55 -6.47
C GLY A 65 -18.22 7.33 -5.64
N LYS A 66 -18.00 6.10 -6.17
CA LYS A 66 -18.25 4.86 -5.43
C LYS A 66 -17.32 4.75 -4.22
N PHE A 67 -16.05 5.13 -4.38
CA PHE A 67 -15.09 5.06 -3.28
C PHE A 67 -15.42 6.08 -2.17
N LEU A 68 -15.82 7.29 -2.51
CA LEU A 68 -16.22 8.29 -1.50
C LEU A 68 -17.41 7.80 -0.66
N THR A 69 -18.41 7.17 -1.29
CA THR A 69 -19.51 6.51 -0.56
C THR A 69 -18.96 5.42 0.35
N THR A 70 -18.07 4.57 -0.15
CA THR A 70 -17.43 3.51 0.66
C THR A 70 -16.67 4.08 1.86
N MET A 71 -15.94 5.19 1.68
CA MET A 71 -15.27 5.88 2.78
C MET A 71 -16.27 6.30 3.88
N ASP A 72 -17.38 6.92 3.48
CA ASP A 72 -18.41 7.41 4.41
C ASP A 72 -19.06 6.25 5.18
N GLU A 73 -19.37 5.14 4.51
CA GLU A 73 -19.92 3.93 5.13
C GLU A 73 -19.00 3.28 6.16
N HIS A 74 -17.70 3.52 6.07
CA HIS A 74 -16.67 2.90 6.94
C HIS A 74 -15.95 3.88 7.85
N GLY A 75 -16.42 5.13 7.95
CA GLY A 75 -15.83 6.14 8.84
C GLY A 75 -14.41 6.60 8.41
N VAL A 76 -14.08 6.47 7.12
CA VAL A 76 -12.81 6.93 6.56
C VAL A 76 -12.96 8.38 6.08
N GLY A 77 -12.24 9.28 6.70
CA GLY A 77 -12.33 10.71 6.40
C GLY A 77 -11.52 11.16 5.21
N ARG A 78 -10.34 10.59 5.01
CA ARG A 78 -9.36 10.97 3.98
C ARG A 78 -8.73 9.74 3.36
N ALA A 79 -8.23 9.88 2.11
CA ALA A 79 -7.52 8.79 1.45
C ALA A 79 -6.40 9.27 0.53
N VAL A 80 -5.45 8.36 0.26
CA VAL A 80 -4.33 8.58 -0.66
C VAL A 80 -4.43 7.59 -1.82
N ILE A 81 -4.59 8.12 -3.03
CA ILE A 81 -4.61 7.33 -4.26
C ILE A 81 -3.17 6.97 -4.60
N SER A 82 -2.83 5.70 -4.51
CA SER A 82 -1.56 5.16 -4.96
C SER A 82 -1.61 4.92 -6.47
N ALA A 83 -0.66 5.47 -7.22
CA ALA A 83 -0.62 5.32 -8.67
C ALA A 83 -0.59 3.85 -9.08
N MET A 84 -1.48 3.45 -9.98
CA MET A 84 -1.67 2.06 -10.35
C MET A 84 -0.75 1.65 -11.49
N SER A 85 0.05 0.59 -11.31
CA SER A 85 0.97 0.10 -12.35
C SER A 85 0.28 -0.32 -13.64
N LEU A 86 -0.99 -0.71 -13.58
CA LEU A 86 -1.75 -1.12 -14.77
C LEU A 86 -2.07 0.04 -15.71
N LEU A 87 -2.04 1.27 -15.21
CA LEU A 87 -2.26 2.49 -15.99
C LEU A 87 -0.93 3.14 -16.44
N GLY A 88 0.22 2.65 -15.95
CA GLY A 88 1.51 3.26 -16.26
C GLY A 88 1.57 4.71 -15.76
N ASP A 89 1.98 5.62 -16.63
CA ASP A 89 2.07 7.06 -16.40
C ASP A 89 0.78 7.84 -16.76
N LEU A 90 -0.32 7.14 -17.03
CA LEU A 90 -1.64 7.76 -17.20
C LEU A 90 -2.17 8.21 -15.83
N ASN A 91 -1.85 9.44 -15.45
CA ASN A 91 -2.21 10.00 -14.15
C ASN A 91 -3.47 10.87 -14.15
N ASP A 92 -4.05 11.14 -15.33
CA ASP A 92 -5.14 12.12 -15.52
C ASP A 92 -6.32 11.85 -14.59
N TYR A 93 -6.81 10.61 -14.55
CA TYR A 93 -7.94 10.24 -13.70
C TYR A 93 -7.67 10.49 -12.20
N THR A 94 -6.45 10.19 -11.75
CA THR A 94 -6.01 10.49 -10.39
C THR A 94 -5.98 11.99 -10.14
N ILE A 95 -5.35 12.76 -11.04
CA ILE A 95 -5.20 14.21 -10.90
C ILE A 95 -6.58 14.91 -10.89
N ASP A 96 -7.51 14.51 -11.75
CA ASP A 96 -8.86 15.06 -11.77
C ASP A 96 -9.60 14.77 -10.46
N ALA A 97 -9.48 13.55 -9.92
CA ALA A 97 -10.02 13.21 -8.62
C ALA A 97 -9.46 14.08 -7.48
N LEU A 98 -8.14 14.38 -7.52
CA LEU A 98 -7.50 15.22 -6.50
C LEU A 98 -7.96 16.68 -6.57
N ARG A 99 -8.22 17.21 -7.77
CA ARG A 99 -8.74 18.57 -7.99
C ARG A 99 -10.16 18.75 -7.46
N GLU A 100 -10.98 17.71 -7.61
CA GLU A 100 -12.40 17.76 -7.27
C GLU A 100 -12.67 17.46 -5.79
N HIS A 101 -11.74 16.80 -5.08
CA HIS A 101 -12.00 16.28 -3.74
C HIS A 101 -10.86 16.54 -2.75
N ASP A 102 -11.04 17.50 -1.85
CA ASP A 102 -10.08 17.88 -0.82
C ASP A 102 -9.73 16.76 0.17
N ARG A 103 -10.59 15.74 0.26
CA ARG A 103 -10.37 14.53 1.08
C ARG A 103 -9.34 13.58 0.47
N LEU A 104 -8.90 13.83 -0.77
CA LEU A 104 -7.99 12.95 -1.51
C LEU A 104 -6.62 13.60 -1.69
N ARG A 105 -5.58 12.80 -1.60
CA ARG A 105 -4.22 13.07 -2.06
C ARG A 105 -3.75 11.89 -2.91
N GLY A 106 -2.62 12.02 -3.60
CA GLY A 106 -2.17 10.90 -4.42
C GLY A 106 -0.69 10.91 -4.72
N THR A 107 -0.24 9.78 -5.26
CA THR A 107 1.05 9.61 -5.91
C THR A 107 0.86 9.42 -7.41
N VAL A 108 1.90 9.66 -8.19
CA VAL A 108 1.92 9.51 -9.64
C VAL A 108 3.10 8.64 -10.08
N ILE A 109 2.97 7.97 -11.22
CA ILE A 109 4.10 7.36 -11.92
C ILE A 109 4.53 8.35 -13.00
N VAL A 110 5.82 8.67 -13.04
CA VAL A 110 6.39 9.60 -14.01
C VAL A 110 7.69 9.06 -14.57
N GLU A 111 8.02 9.44 -15.79
CA GLU A 111 9.33 9.18 -16.38
C GLU A 111 10.41 10.01 -15.66
N PRO A 112 11.65 9.48 -15.54
CA PRO A 112 12.75 10.17 -14.84
C PRO A 112 13.09 11.55 -15.41
N GLY A 113 12.77 11.76 -16.69
CA GLY A 113 13.00 13.02 -17.41
C GLY A 113 11.91 14.08 -17.20
N VAL A 114 10.85 13.80 -16.45
CA VAL A 114 9.71 14.72 -16.27
C VAL A 114 10.18 16.12 -15.87
N ASP A 115 9.59 17.15 -16.49
CA ASP A 115 9.94 18.53 -16.21
C ASP A 115 9.49 18.95 -14.79
N ARG A 116 10.29 19.81 -14.15
CA ARG A 116 9.99 20.36 -12.82
C ARG A 116 8.64 21.09 -12.79
N TYR A 117 8.35 21.86 -13.82
CA TYR A 117 7.09 22.60 -13.94
C TYR A 117 5.87 21.66 -13.88
N VAL A 118 5.97 20.49 -14.54
CA VAL A 118 4.91 19.47 -14.49
C VAL A 118 4.69 18.97 -13.07
N LEU A 119 5.76 18.67 -12.34
CA LEU A 119 5.68 18.23 -10.94
C LEU A 119 5.09 19.32 -10.03
N GLU A 120 5.46 20.58 -10.22
CA GLU A 120 4.90 21.72 -9.48
C GLU A 120 3.39 21.89 -9.73
N ARG A 121 2.94 21.70 -10.98
CA ARG A 121 1.51 21.68 -11.32
C ARG A 121 0.79 20.53 -10.62
N MET A 122 1.32 19.32 -10.70
CA MET A 122 0.76 18.15 -10.00
C MET A 122 0.70 18.36 -8.48
N ARG A 123 1.71 19.04 -7.88
CA ARG A 123 1.68 19.41 -6.46
C ARG A 123 0.48 20.30 -6.12
N SER A 124 0.22 21.31 -6.95
CA SER A 124 -0.93 22.20 -6.80
C SER A 124 -2.25 21.45 -6.89
N ASP A 125 -2.29 20.38 -7.69
CA ASP A 125 -3.45 19.53 -7.88
C ASP A 125 -3.65 18.48 -6.74
N GLY A 126 -2.75 18.42 -5.74
CA GLY A 126 -2.90 17.51 -4.59
C GLY A 126 -1.97 16.30 -4.59
N VAL A 127 -1.08 16.17 -5.59
CA VAL A 127 -0.06 15.10 -5.60
C VAL A 127 0.97 15.36 -4.50
N ARG A 128 1.39 14.29 -3.80
CA ARG A 128 2.34 14.34 -2.67
C ARG A 128 3.57 13.46 -2.85
N GLY A 129 3.65 12.71 -3.94
CA GLY A 129 4.79 11.84 -4.18
C GLY A 129 4.77 11.18 -5.54
N ILE A 130 5.87 10.49 -5.85
CA ILE A 130 5.96 9.59 -7.01
C ILE A 130 5.93 8.15 -6.53
N ARG A 131 5.44 7.25 -7.38
CA ARG A 131 5.44 5.82 -7.07
C ARG A 131 6.42 5.06 -7.96
N PHE A 132 7.35 4.35 -7.33
CA PHE A 132 8.18 3.34 -7.97
C PHE A 132 7.53 1.98 -7.83
N GLN A 133 6.77 1.60 -8.85
CA GLN A 133 6.12 0.29 -8.93
C GLN A 133 7.06 -0.70 -9.60
N TRP A 134 8.08 -1.13 -8.86
CA TRP A 134 9.18 -1.95 -9.37
C TRP A 134 9.01 -3.44 -9.13
N ARG A 135 7.96 -3.81 -8.41
CA ARG A 135 7.57 -5.21 -8.29
C ARG A 135 7.31 -5.80 -9.67
N ARG A 136 7.87 -6.95 -9.95
CA ARG A 136 7.82 -7.68 -11.22
C ARG A 136 8.67 -7.10 -12.35
N LEU A 137 9.43 -6.07 -12.15
CA LEU A 137 10.43 -5.69 -13.13
C LEU A 137 11.54 -6.75 -13.18
N ALA A 138 11.93 -7.19 -14.38
CA ALA A 138 13.05 -8.13 -14.54
C ALA A 138 14.34 -7.50 -14.01
N GLU A 139 14.60 -6.26 -14.41
CA GLU A 139 15.75 -5.46 -13.98
C GLU A 139 15.26 -4.18 -13.31
N LEU A 140 15.92 -3.78 -12.23
CA LEU A 140 15.64 -2.52 -11.57
C LEU A 140 16.36 -1.38 -12.27
N PRO A 141 15.73 -0.19 -12.37
CA PRO A 141 16.40 1.00 -12.82
C PRO A 141 17.62 1.35 -11.96
N ASP A 142 18.65 1.88 -12.59
CA ASP A 142 19.81 2.40 -11.89
C ASP A 142 19.50 3.78 -11.29
N LEU A 143 19.43 3.86 -9.97
CA LEU A 143 19.20 5.12 -9.25
C LEU A 143 20.40 6.08 -9.32
N ASP A 144 21.56 5.62 -9.80
CA ASP A 144 22.71 6.49 -10.04
C ASP A 144 22.70 7.15 -11.43
N ASP A 145 21.81 6.67 -12.32
CA ASP A 145 21.59 7.35 -13.59
C ASP A 145 21.28 8.84 -13.38
N PRO A 146 21.88 9.74 -14.15
CA PRO A 146 21.68 11.18 -14.02
C PRO A 146 20.21 11.62 -14.08
N ALA A 147 19.34 10.93 -14.81
CA ALA A 147 17.92 11.26 -14.88
C ALA A 147 17.21 10.91 -13.57
N TYR A 148 17.47 9.73 -12.98
CA TYR A 148 16.94 9.35 -11.69
C TYR A 148 17.46 10.25 -10.55
N ARG A 149 18.75 10.58 -10.56
CA ARG A 149 19.32 11.51 -9.57
C ARG A 149 18.63 12.88 -9.62
N ARG A 150 18.38 13.41 -10.83
CA ARG A 150 17.63 14.67 -10.99
C ARG A 150 16.20 14.55 -10.53
N LEU A 151 15.52 13.43 -10.84
CA LEU A 151 14.15 13.19 -10.38
C LEU A 151 14.10 13.18 -8.84
N LEU A 152 14.97 12.40 -8.18
CA LEU A 152 15.00 12.31 -6.72
C LEU A 152 15.31 13.66 -6.06
N PHE A 153 16.23 14.45 -6.66
CA PHE A 153 16.49 15.82 -6.19
C PHE A 153 15.22 16.69 -6.28
N ARG A 154 14.48 16.64 -7.40
CA ARG A 154 13.22 17.40 -7.57
C ARG A 154 12.14 16.94 -6.60
N VAL A 155 12.02 15.65 -6.38
CA VAL A 155 11.08 15.04 -5.42
C VAL A 155 11.37 15.54 -4.00
N ALA A 156 12.64 15.52 -3.59
CA ALA A 156 13.06 16.02 -2.28
C ALA A 156 12.81 17.54 -2.13
N ASP A 157 13.15 18.33 -3.15
CA ASP A 157 12.99 19.79 -3.17
C ASP A 157 11.52 20.23 -3.11
N LEU A 158 10.60 19.42 -3.68
CA LEU A 158 9.17 19.61 -3.57
C LEU A 158 8.58 19.17 -2.21
N GLY A 159 9.37 18.58 -1.33
CA GLY A 159 8.87 17.96 -0.09
C GLY A 159 8.05 16.70 -0.35
N TRP A 160 8.19 16.09 -1.53
CA TRP A 160 7.51 14.87 -1.91
C TRP A 160 8.24 13.63 -1.40
N HIS A 161 7.53 12.50 -1.41
CA HIS A 161 8.10 11.19 -1.08
C HIS A 161 8.17 10.28 -2.32
N VAL A 162 8.96 9.23 -2.19
CA VAL A 162 8.94 8.06 -3.08
C VAL A 162 8.12 6.97 -2.40
N GLU A 163 6.98 6.61 -3.00
CA GLU A 163 6.25 5.40 -2.64
C GLU A 163 6.87 4.21 -3.37
N LEU A 164 7.30 3.19 -2.64
CA LEU A 164 8.06 2.07 -3.19
C LEU A 164 7.33 0.74 -3.03
N ASN A 165 6.98 0.11 -4.15
CA ASN A 165 6.50 -1.26 -4.21
C ASN A 165 7.53 -2.15 -4.92
N ILE A 166 8.16 -3.05 -4.18
CA ILE A 166 9.24 -3.93 -4.63
C ILE A 166 9.21 -5.24 -3.82
N GLU A 167 9.78 -6.31 -4.36
CA GLU A 167 9.98 -7.54 -3.59
C GLU A 167 10.94 -7.32 -2.41
N GLY A 168 10.62 -7.89 -1.24
CA GLY A 168 11.38 -7.67 -0.02
C GLY A 168 12.86 -8.03 -0.15
N GLU A 169 13.20 -9.07 -0.90
CA GLU A 169 14.60 -9.49 -1.15
C GLU A 169 15.41 -8.47 -1.95
N ARG A 170 14.75 -7.66 -2.78
CA ARG A 170 15.35 -6.61 -3.64
C ARG A 170 15.34 -5.23 -2.96
N LEU A 171 14.60 -5.09 -1.85
CA LEU A 171 14.41 -3.84 -1.13
C LEU A 171 15.71 -3.21 -0.59
N PRO A 172 16.67 -3.95 0.05
CA PRO A 172 17.76 -3.33 0.78
C PRO A 172 18.62 -2.36 -0.04
N PRO A 173 19.16 -2.71 -1.23
CA PRO A 173 20.01 -1.80 -1.98
C PRO A 173 19.25 -0.58 -2.51
N VAL A 174 17.96 -0.75 -2.87
CA VAL A 174 17.12 0.35 -3.36
C VAL A 174 16.82 1.32 -2.23
N LEU A 175 16.39 0.80 -1.07
CA LEU A 175 16.04 1.62 0.09
C LEU A 175 17.23 2.43 0.60
N ASP A 176 18.42 1.80 0.66
CA ASP A 176 19.66 2.47 1.06
C ASP A 176 20.02 3.64 0.10
N ARG A 177 19.83 3.46 -1.20
CA ARG A 177 20.06 4.52 -2.20
C ARG A 177 19.05 5.65 -2.08
N LEU A 178 17.76 5.34 -1.92
CA LEU A 178 16.71 6.34 -1.73
C LEU A 178 16.95 7.17 -0.47
N VAL A 179 17.24 6.53 0.66
CA VAL A 179 17.53 7.23 1.93
C VAL A 179 18.75 8.15 1.78
N ARG A 180 19.82 7.71 1.12
CA ARG A 180 21.01 8.54 0.86
C ARG A 180 20.74 9.71 -0.09
N SER A 181 19.78 9.60 -0.99
CA SER A 181 19.41 10.72 -1.87
C SER A 181 18.66 11.85 -1.14
N GLY A 182 18.28 11.63 0.12
CA GLY A 182 17.59 12.63 0.95
C GLY A 182 16.08 12.66 0.80
N VAL A 183 15.47 11.82 -0.06
CA VAL A 183 14.01 11.74 -0.20
C VAL A 183 13.38 11.03 1.00
N GLN A 184 12.13 11.35 1.29
CA GLN A 184 11.27 10.55 2.13
C GLN A 184 10.82 9.30 1.36
N VAL A 185 10.73 8.15 2.03
CA VAL A 185 10.35 6.89 1.39
C VAL A 185 9.17 6.27 2.13
N VAL A 186 8.13 5.92 1.40
CA VAL A 186 6.99 5.16 1.92
C VAL A 186 7.02 3.77 1.29
N VAL A 187 7.28 2.75 2.09
CA VAL A 187 7.37 1.36 1.60
C VAL A 187 6.00 0.71 1.68
N ASP A 188 5.53 0.16 0.56
CA ASP A 188 4.23 -0.50 0.47
C ASP A 188 4.20 -1.85 1.21
N HIS A 189 3.00 -2.25 1.62
CA HIS A 189 2.63 -3.63 1.97
C HIS A 189 3.59 -4.29 2.98
N PHE A 190 3.69 -3.73 4.18
CA PHE A 190 4.58 -4.23 5.25
C PHE A 190 6.07 -4.31 4.83
N GLY A 191 6.47 -3.76 3.69
CA GLY A 191 7.82 -3.96 3.14
C GLY A 191 8.07 -5.36 2.61
N ASP A 192 7.03 -6.12 2.26
CA ASP A 192 7.06 -7.49 1.74
C ASP A 192 7.94 -8.43 2.58
N PRO A 193 7.60 -8.66 3.87
CA PRO A 193 8.40 -9.50 4.77
C PRO A 193 8.48 -10.94 4.27
N ASP A 194 9.59 -11.61 4.56
CA ASP A 194 9.71 -13.04 4.29
C ASP A 194 8.61 -13.82 5.03
N ARG A 195 7.94 -14.73 4.34
CA ARG A 195 6.76 -15.44 4.89
C ARG A 195 7.08 -16.39 6.03
N ARG A 196 8.34 -16.86 6.13
CA ARG A 196 8.81 -17.77 7.18
C ARG A 196 9.57 -17.02 8.28
N ALA A 197 10.52 -16.17 7.86
CA ALA A 197 11.41 -15.44 8.76
C ALA A 197 10.87 -14.07 9.21
N GLY A 198 9.82 -13.55 8.55
CA GLY A 198 9.33 -12.19 8.81
C GLY A 198 10.43 -11.15 8.57
N TYR A 199 10.74 -10.38 9.62
CA TYR A 199 11.81 -9.37 9.56
C TYR A 199 13.17 -9.87 10.08
N ALA A 200 13.30 -11.13 10.45
CA ALA A 200 14.58 -11.68 10.98
C ALA A 200 15.63 -11.87 9.87
N GLY A 201 15.23 -11.93 8.59
CA GLY A 201 16.13 -12.04 7.45
C GLY A 201 16.85 -10.72 7.11
N LYS A 202 17.80 -10.78 6.17
CA LYS A 202 18.59 -9.60 5.74
C LYS A 202 17.73 -8.42 5.27
N SER A 203 16.68 -8.70 4.51
CA SER A 203 15.77 -7.69 3.97
C SER A 203 14.97 -7.01 5.08
N GLY A 204 14.40 -7.79 5.99
CA GLY A 204 13.69 -7.28 7.16
C GLY A 204 14.59 -6.44 8.04
N ALA A 205 15.79 -6.93 8.38
CA ALA A 205 16.76 -6.19 9.16
C ALA A 205 17.19 -4.87 8.50
N ALA A 206 17.28 -4.82 7.18
CA ALA A 206 17.57 -3.58 6.44
C ALA A 206 16.42 -2.57 6.54
N LEU A 207 15.17 -3.04 6.40
CA LEU A 207 13.98 -2.18 6.56
C LEU A 207 13.91 -1.61 7.98
N LEU A 208 14.08 -2.45 9.02
CA LEU A 208 14.02 -1.99 10.40
C LEU A 208 15.13 -0.96 10.72
N ARG A 209 16.33 -1.13 10.18
CA ARG A 209 17.40 -0.12 10.32
C ARG A 209 17.04 1.18 9.59
N ALA A 210 16.47 1.09 8.39
CA ALA A 210 16.10 2.26 7.61
C ALA A 210 14.99 3.08 8.26
N LEU A 211 14.05 2.45 8.96
CA LEU A 211 13.03 3.12 9.78
C LEU A 211 13.68 4.02 10.84
N GLY A 212 14.79 3.61 11.45
CA GLY A 212 15.54 4.43 12.40
C GLY A 212 16.17 5.71 11.81
N SER A 213 16.16 5.90 10.49
CA SER A 213 16.65 7.11 9.84
C SER A 213 15.71 8.32 9.97
N GLY A 214 14.45 8.10 10.37
CA GLY A 214 13.40 9.11 10.40
C GLY A 214 12.91 9.55 9.00
N ARG A 215 13.33 8.86 7.93
CA ARG A 215 12.96 9.17 6.53
C ARG A 215 12.17 8.07 5.85
N VAL A 216 11.85 7.00 6.57
CA VAL A 216 11.16 5.82 6.03
C VAL A 216 9.87 5.59 6.79
N TRP A 217 8.81 5.36 6.06
CA TRP A 217 7.49 4.95 6.55
C TRP A 217 7.10 3.62 5.92
N VAL A 218 6.21 2.87 6.55
CA VAL A 218 5.69 1.60 6.03
C VAL A 218 4.18 1.59 6.06
N LYS A 219 3.56 1.14 4.95
CA LYS A 219 2.12 0.94 4.89
C LYS A 219 1.74 -0.45 5.40
N LEU A 220 0.89 -0.50 6.40
CA LEU A 220 0.17 -1.71 6.86
C LEU A 220 -0.99 -1.95 5.90
N SER A 221 -0.72 -2.53 4.73
CA SER A 221 -1.69 -2.70 3.65
C SER A 221 -1.53 -4.05 2.95
N ALA A 222 -2.53 -4.47 2.18
CA ALA A 222 -2.49 -5.69 1.36
C ALA A 222 -2.13 -6.99 2.11
N GLY A 223 -2.46 -7.10 3.39
CA GLY A 223 -2.16 -8.29 4.20
C GLY A 223 -2.69 -9.58 3.60
N TYR A 224 -3.81 -9.53 2.88
CA TYR A 224 -4.43 -10.65 2.19
C TYR A 224 -3.53 -11.28 1.11
N ARG A 225 -2.52 -10.56 0.60
CA ARG A 225 -1.58 -11.06 -0.43
C ARG A 225 -0.54 -12.02 0.11
N PHE A 226 -0.27 -12.00 1.42
CA PHE A 226 0.82 -12.80 1.99
C PHE A 226 0.46 -14.26 2.20
N GLY A 227 -0.84 -14.61 2.24
CA GLY A 227 -1.29 -15.98 2.50
C GLY A 227 -0.88 -16.47 3.90
N VAL A 228 -0.83 -15.56 4.88
CA VAL A 228 -0.55 -15.82 6.29
C VAL A 228 -1.76 -15.43 7.14
N GLY A 229 -1.90 -16.06 8.30
CA GLY A 229 -3.00 -15.74 9.23
C GLY A 229 -2.86 -14.37 9.90
N THR A 230 -3.97 -13.88 10.46
CA THR A 230 -4.06 -12.58 11.16
C THR A 230 -3.02 -12.43 12.27
N ASP A 231 -2.75 -13.49 13.05
CA ASP A 231 -1.72 -13.45 14.11
C ASP A 231 -0.32 -13.17 13.57
N THR A 232 0.00 -13.66 12.37
CA THR A 232 1.28 -13.37 11.73
C THR A 232 1.35 -11.93 11.27
N LEU A 233 0.26 -11.40 10.68
CA LEU A 233 0.17 -9.98 10.32
C LEU A 233 0.25 -9.07 11.54
N ALA A 234 -0.38 -9.46 12.66
CA ALA A 234 -0.29 -8.73 13.92
C ALA A 234 1.15 -8.70 14.46
N ARG A 235 1.88 -9.83 14.39
CA ARG A 235 3.31 -9.85 14.73
C ARG A 235 4.15 -8.95 13.82
N TYR A 236 3.84 -8.89 12.53
CA TYR A 236 4.51 -7.97 11.61
C TYR A 236 4.26 -6.51 11.99
N ALA A 237 3.00 -6.15 12.25
CA ALA A 237 2.64 -4.80 12.69
C ALA A 237 3.33 -4.44 14.02
N ALA A 238 3.33 -5.35 15.00
CA ALA A 238 3.99 -5.15 16.29
C ALA A 238 5.51 -4.94 16.14
N THR A 239 6.17 -5.68 15.25
CA THR A 239 7.61 -5.52 14.97
C THR A 239 7.91 -4.14 14.38
N LEU A 240 7.10 -3.67 13.43
CA LEU A 240 7.26 -2.35 12.83
C LEU A 240 6.96 -1.24 13.83
N LEU A 241 5.91 -1.38 14.64
CA LEU A 241 5.57 -0.45 15.74
C LEU A 241 6.72 -0.33 16.76
N ALA A 242 7.31 -1.45 17.13
CA ALA A 242 8.44 -1.45 18.06
C ALA A 242 9.70 -0.79 17.48
N ALA A 243 9.90 -0.89 16.16
CA ALA A 243 11.09 -0.34 15.50
C ALA A 243 11.00 1.17 15.23
N ALA A 244 9.80 1.70 14.96
CA ALA A 244 9.65 3.07 14.45
C ALA A 244 8.55 3.91 15.13
N GLY A 245 7.74 3.30 15.97
CA GLY A 245 6.54 3.96 16.50
C GLY A 245 5.41 4.10 15.46
N PRO A 246 4.21 4.49 15.91
CA PRO A 246 3.05 4.65 15.03
C PRO A 246 3.19 5.84 14.06
N GLU A 247 4.07 6.80 14.32
CA GLU A 247 4.30 7.99 13.49
C GLU A 247 4.99 7.68 12.15
N HIS A 248 5.57 6.49 12.03
CA HIS A 248 6.21 6.00 10.81
C HIS A 248 5.43 4.87 10.13
N LEU A 249 4.18 4.66 10.53
CA LEU A 249 3.29 3.68 9.93
C LEU A 249 2.03 4.35 9.37
N PHE A 250 1.54 3.80 8.27
CA PHE A 250 0.25 4.17 7.69
C PHE A 250 -0.60 2.92 7.51
N TRP A 251 -1.92 3.06 7.62
CA TRP A 251 -2.83 2.03 7.18
C TRP A 251 -3.26 2.27 5.74
N GLY A 252 -3.55 1.21 4.97
CA GLY A 252 -4.15 1.30 3.65
C GLY A 252 -4.94 0.05 3.29
N SER A 253 -6.08 0.23 2.65
CA SER A 253 -6.98 -0.87 2.26
C SER A 253 -6.40 -1.73 1.14
N ASP A 254 -5.72 -1.14 0.16
CA ASP A 254 -5.34 -1.71 -1.13
C ASP A 254 -6.59 -2.04 -2.01
N ALA A 255 -7.73 -1.35 -1.75
CA ALA A 255 -8.90 -1.48 -2.61
C ALA A 255 -8.60 -1.00 -4.05
N PRO A 256 -9.23 -1.63 -5.06
CA PRO A 256 -10.25 -2.67 -5.06
C PRO A 256 -9.71 -4.11 -5.05
N PHE A 257 -8.59 -4.37 -4.41
CA PHE A 257 -8.04 -5.70 -4.15
C PHE A 257 -7.62 -6.47 -5.40
N VAL A 258 -7.13 -5.78 -6.42
CA VAL A 258 -6.74 -6.38 -7.70
C VAL A 258 -5.74 -7.51 -7.51
N GLY A 259 -6.07 -8.70 -8.05
CA GLY A 259 -5.25 -9.90 -7.92
C GLY A 259 -5.36 -10.60 -6.56
N ALA A 260 -6.37 -10.30 -5.75
CA ALA A 260 -6.72 -11.09 -4.59
C ALA A 260 -7.11 -12.52 -5.01
N ARG A 261 -6.63 -13.52 -4.26
CA ARG A 261 -6.95 -14.94 -4.55
C ARG A 261 -8.33 -15.36 -4.05
N GLN A 262 -8.85 -14.64 -3.07
CA GLN A 262 -10.17 -14.81 -2.48
C GLN A 262 -10.87 -13.46 -2.49
N PRO A 263 -12.20 -13.41 -2.53
CA PRO A 263 -12.93 -12.17 -2.39
C PRO A 263 -12.54 -11.45 -1.10
N VAL A 264 -12.26 -10.15 -1.21
CA VAL A 264 -11.94 -9.25 -0.10
C VAL A 264 -12.83 -8.02 -0.25
N THR A 265 -13.44 -7.59 0.83
CA THR A 265 -14.25 -6.38 0.88
C THR A 265 -13.49 -5.24 1.57
N TYR A 266 -13.99 -4.01 1.40
CA TYR A 266 -13.42 -2.87 2.12
C TYR A 266 -13.60 -3.01 3.65
N ARG A 267 -14.73 -3.57 4.08
CA ARG A 267 -15.00 -3.93 5.49
C ARG A 267 -13.92 -4.87 6.03
N ASP A 268 -13.57 -5.92 5.27
CA ASP A 268 -12.51 -6.86 5.69
C ASP A 268 -11.16 -6.17 5.89
N ALA A 269 -10.83 -5.18 5.06
CA ALA A 269 -9.59 -4.40 5.21
C ALA A 269 -9.59 -3.55 6.49
N VAL A 270 -10.71 -2.86 6.79
CA VAL A 270 -10.88 -2.06 8.02
C VAL A 270 -10.83 -2.96 9.25
N GLU A 271 -11.56 -4.07 9.27
CA GLU A 271 -11.55 -5.03 10.36
C GLU A 271 -10.20 -5.71 10.55
N SER A 272 -9.50 -6.00 9.45
CA SER A 272 -8.14 -6.52 9.52
C SER A 272 -7.21 -5.54 10.22
N PHE A 273 -7.31 -4.23 9.94
CA PHE A 273 -6.54 -3.21 10.65
C PHE A 273 -6.83 -3.22 12.15
N ALA A 274 -8.11 -3.28 12.54
CA ALA A 274 -8.48 -3.35 13.94
C ALA A 274 -7.94 -4.62 14.65
N ARG A 275 -7.85 -5.74 13.93
CA ARG A 275 -7.33 -7.00 14.48
C ARG A 275 -5.80 -7.01 14.59
N ILE A 276 -5.07 -6.46 13.61
CA ILE A 276 -3.60 -6.44 13.63
C ILE A 276 -3.01 -5.34 14.53
N VAL A 277 -3.78 -4.28 14.80
CA VAL A 277 -3.48 -3.21 15.76
C VAL A 277 -4.68 -3.05 16.70
N PRO A 278 -4.83 -3.90 17.72
CA PRO A 278 -6.03 -3.90 18.58
C PRO A 278 -6.23 -2.62 19.38
N ASP A 279 -5.15 -1.95 19.76
CA ASP A 279 -5.18 -0.70 20.50
C ASP A 279 -5.74 0.44 19.64
N ALA A 280 -6.90 0.97 20.00
CA ALA A 280 -7.56 2.06 19.29
C ALA A 280 -6.77 3.35 19.31
N ALA A 281 -6.04 3.66 20.40
CA ALA A 281 -5.20 4.86 20.49
C ALA A 281 -4.01 4.76 19.51
N LEU A 282 -3.40 3.59 19.35
CA LEU A 282 -2.36 3.37 18.35
C LEU A 282 -2.90 3.53 16.92
N ARG A 283 -4.10 3.01 16.61
CA ARG A 283 -4.73 3.22 15.30
C ARG A 283 -4.99 4.71 15.04
N GLY A 284 -5.44 5.44 16.06
CA GLY A 284 -5.61 6.90 15.98
C GLY A 284 -4.31 7.62 15.66
N ARG A 285 -3.20 7.26 16.32
CA ARG A 285 -1.85 7.83 16.05
C ARG A 285 -1.34 7.50 14.66
N ILE A 286 -1.56 6.27 14.17
CA ILE A 286 -1.22 5.87 12.79
C ILE A 286 -2.02 6.72 11.79
N SER A 287 -3.30 6.93 12.05
CA SER A 287 -4.15 7.76 11.20
C SER A 287 -3.73 9.23 11.22
N GLN A 288 -3.39 9.77 12.40
CA GLN A 288 -2.86 11.12 12.54
C GLN A 288 -1.51 11.27 11.80
N ALA A 289 -0.63 10.29 11.87
CA ALA A 289 0.62 10.30 11.13
C ALA A 289 0.39 10.40 9.61
N ALA A 290 -0.54 9.62 9.07
CA ALA A 290 -0.92 9.70 7.66
C ALA A 290 -1.54 11.08 7.34
N ASN A 291 -2.39 11.60 8.23
CA ASN A 291 -2.99 12.92 8.06
C ASN A 291 -1.91 14.01 7.95
N THR A 292 -1.00 14.07 8.92
CA THR A 292 0.09 15.05 8.92
C THR A 292 1.01 14.89 7.69
N PHE A 293 1.33 13.67 7.31
CA PHE A 293 2.25 13.42 6.21
C PHE A 293 1.69 13.81 4.83
N TYR A 294 0.40 13.58 4.59
CA TYR A 294 -0.18 13.77 3.26
C TYR A 294 -1.03 15.03 3.13
N PHE A 295 -1.57 15.59 4.22
CA PHE A 295 -2.57 16.66 4.14
C PHE A 295 -2.14 17.98 4.78
N ASP A 296 -1.17 17.98 5.69
CA ASP A 296 -0.57 19.18 6.24
C ASP A 296 0.65 19.59 5.41
#